data_8a25afeecb4f2822ab0b50b0dcb33436
#
_entry.id   8a25afeecb4f2822ab0b50b0dcb33436
#
_cell.length_a   1.000
_cell.length_b   1.000
_cell.length_c   1.000
_cell.angle_alpha   90.00
_cell.angle_beta   90.00
_cell.angle_gamma   90.00
#
_symmetry.space_group_name_H-M   'P 1'
#
loop_
_entity.id
_entity.type
_entity.pdbx_description
1 polymer ?
#
loop_
_entity_poly.entity_id
_entity_poly.type
_entity_poly.pdbx_seq_one_letter_code
_entity_poly.pdbx_strand_id
1 'polypeptide(L)' 'MKNNFRVLLAKQRKKVSDVYKATGISKTTLTSLYYERTKNPEAETLLKIADYLGVTIDELLTPEEWERRNQ' A
#
# COMPACT_ATOMS: atom_id res chain seq x y z
N MET A 1 -5.82 -8.83 5.50
CA MET A 1 -6.14 -8.95 4.07
C MET A 1 -4.87 -8.82 3.24
N LYS A 2 -4.62 -9.78 2.39
CA LYS A 2 -3.46 -9.72 1.51
C LYS A 2 -3.61 -8.57 0.51
N ASN A 3 -2.51 -7.88 0.22
CA ASN A 3 -2.53 -6.77 -0.73
C ASN A 3 -1.13 -6.56 -1.30
N ASN A 4 -1.01 -5.56 -2.16
CA ASN A 4 0.23 -5.28 -2.88
C ASN A 4 0.95 -4.02 -2.37
N PHE A 5 0.50 -3.46 -1.26
CA PHE A 5 1.02 -2.18 -0.77
C PHE A 5 2.54 -2.22 -0.52
N ARG A 6 2.99 -3.22 0.22
CA ARG A 6 4.42 -3.35 0.53
C ARG A 6 5.27 -3.50 -0.74
N VAL A 7 4.80 -4.31 -1.69
CA VAL A 7 5.52 -4.53 -2.94
C VAL A 7 5.58 -3.23 -3.76
N LEU A 8 4.47 -2.51 -3.85
CA LEU A 8 4.44 -1.24 -4.58
C LEU A 8 5.39 -0.21 -3.97
N LEU A 9 5.44 -0.13 -2.64
CA LEU A 9 6.38 0.75 -1.97
C LEU A 9 7.82 0.36 -2.29
N ALA A 10 8.12 -0.93 -2.25
CA ALA A 10 9.47 -1.42 -2.57
C ALA A 10 9.85 -1.08 -4.01
N LYS A 11 8.95 -1.31 -4.96
CA LYS A 11 9.20 -0.99 -6.37
C LYS A 11 9.46 0.50 -6.59
N GLN A 12 8.75 1.35 -5.88
CA GLN A 12 8.87 2.80 -6.03
C GLN A 12 9.88 3.41 -5.07
N ARG A 13 10.52 2.59 -4.25
CA ARG A 13 11.49 3.03 -3.24
C ARG A 13 10.90 4.07 -2.30
N LYS A 14 9.65 3.84 -1.88
CA LYS A 14 8.94 4.72 -0.96
C LYS A 14 8.74 4.03 0.39
N LYS A 15 8.56 4.85 1.42
CA LYS A 15 8.32 4.38 2.78
C LYS A 15 6.91 4.73 3.22
N VAL A 16 6.43 4.04 4.26
CA VAL A 16 5.14 4.37 4.87
C VAL A 16 5.08 5.85 5.25
N SER A 17 6.19 6.41 5.76
CA SER A 17 6.24 7.83 6.12
C SER A 17 6.01 8.76 4.93
N ASP A 18 6.45 8.36 3.73
CA ASP A 18 6.22 9.16 2.53
C ASP A 18 4.73 9.20 2.19
N VAL A 19 4.05 8.07 2.31
CA VAL A 19 2.62 7.99 2.06
C VAL A 19 1.85 8.81 3.09
N TYR A 20 2.24 8.72 4.36
CA TYR A 20 1.64 9.52 5.42
C TYR A 20 1.74 11.02 5.11
N LYS A 21 2.93 11.50 4.73
CA LYS A 21 3.14 12.91 4.43
C LYS A 21 2.32 13.38 3.24
N ALA A 22 2.18 12.54 2.23
CA ALA A 22 1.47 12.91 1.01
C ALA A 22 -0.05 12.83 1.14
N THR A 23 -0.56 11.86 1.89
CA THR A 23 -2.00 11.58 1.93
C THR A 23 -2.69 12.02 3.23
N GLY A 24 -1.93 12.18 4.31
CA GLY A 24 -2.51 12.47 5.63
C GLY A 24 -3.13 11.25 6.30
N ILE A 25 -3.04 10.08 5.69
CA ILE A 25 -3.54 8.85 6.31
C ILE A 25 -2.62 8.48 7.46
N SER A 26 -3.19 8.12 8.61
CA SER A 26 -2.38 7.83 9.81
C SER A 26 -1.37 6.71 9.59
N LYS A 27 -0.22 6.82 10.25
CA LYS A 27 0.82 5.78 10.16
C LYS A 27 0.30 4.44 10.67
N THR A 28 -0.57 4.46 11.68
CA THR A 28 -1.17 3.23 12.21
C THR A 28 -1.96 2.50 11.14
N THR A 29 -2.80 3.24 10.40
CA THR A 29 -3.58 2.66 9.31
C THR A 29 -2.67 2.12 8.21
N LEU A 30 -1.68 2.90 7.81
CA LEU A 30 -0.74 2.50 6.76
C LEU A 30 0.08 1.29 7.16
N THR A 31 0.55 1.25 8.41
CA THR A 31 1.33 0.13 8.93
C THR A 31 0.48 -1.15 8.98
N SER A 32 -0.78 -1.03 9.40
CA SER A 32 -1.69 -2.16 9.40
C SER A 32 -1.91 -2.73 8.00
N LEU A 33 -2.04 -1.86 7.01
CA LEU A 33 -2.18 -2.29 5.62
C LEU A 33 -0.88 -2.93 5.11
N TYR A 34 0.25 -2.34 5.45
CA TYR A 34 1.57 -2.83 5.05
C TYR A 34 1.82 -4.27 5.53
N TYR A 35 1.43 -4.57 6.77
CA TYR A 35 1.61 -5.90 7.36
C TYR A 35 0.38 -6.79 7.18
N GLU A 36 -0.56 -6.36 6.34
CA GLU A 36 -1.74 -7.18 6.00
C GLU A 36 -2.63 -7.52 7.19
N ARG A 37 -2.66 -6.63 8.19
CA ARG A 37 -3.49 -6.80 9.38
C ARG A 37 -4.90 -6.27 9.20
N THR A 38 -5.10 -5.35 8.25
CA THR A 38 -6.40 -4.76 8.00
C THR A 38 -7.31 -5.75 7.31
N LYS A 39 -8.52 -5.95 7.84
CA LYS A 39 -9.48 -6.87 7.25
C LYS A 39 -10.38 -6.18 6.22
N ASN A 40 -10.87 -4.99 6.57
CA ASN A 40 -11.82 -4.24 5.73
C ASN A 40 -11.36 -2.79 5.61
N PRO A 41 -10.37 -2.49 4.75
CA PRO A 41 -9.91 -1.13 4.59
C PRO A 41 -10.99 -0.27 3.94
N GLU A 42 -11.05 1.01 4.34
CA GLU A 42 -12.02 1.93 3.77
C GLU A 42 -11.68 2.23 2.31
N ALA A 43 -12.72 2.34 1.49
CA ALA A 43 -12.55 2.62 0.06
C ALA A 43 -11.82 3.95 -0.16
N GLU A 44 -12.16 4.97 0.61
CA GLU A 44 -11.51 6.28 0.50
C GLU A 44 -10.01 6.20 0.78
N THR A 45 -9.62 5.41 1.78
CA THR A 45 -8.21 5.19 2.11
C THR A 45 -7.48 4.54 0.95
N LEU A 46 -8.08 3.51 0.37
CA LEU A 46 -7.50 2.80 -0.77
C LEU A 46 -7.36 3.71 -1.99
N LEU A 47 -8.37 4.53 -2.25
CA LEU A 47 -8.34 5.47 -3.37
C LEU A 47 -7.20 6.48 -3.23
N LYS A 48 -7.01 7.02 -2.03
CA LYS A 48 -5.93 7.99 -1.78
C LYS A 48 -4.55 7.35 -1.98
N ILE A 49 -4.38 6.13 -1.48
CA ILE A 49 -3.11 5.43 -1.61
C ILE A 49 -2.83 5.10 -3.08
N ALA A 50 -3.82 4.55 -3.79
CA ALA A 50 -3.68 4.19 -5.20
C ALA A 50 -3.35 5.43 -6.03
N ASP A 51 -4.03 6.54 -5.79
CA ASP A 51 -3.80 7.79 -6.49
C ASP A 51 -2.36 8.28 -6.26
N TYR A 52 -1.90 8.29 -5.02
CA TYR A 52 -0.55 8.71 -4.68
C TYR A 52 0.51 7.83 -5.36
N LEU A 53 0.29 6.52 -5.38
CA LEU A 53 1.24 5.58 -5.96
C LEU A 53 1.11 5.47 -7.48
N GLY A 54 0.10 6.11 -8.07
CA GLY A 54 -0.10 6.08 -9.51
C GLY A 54 -0.55 4.72 -10.04
N VAL A 55 -1.30 3.98 -9.24
CA VAL A 55 -1.79 2.66 -9.60
C VAL A 55 -3.31 2.59 -9.44
N THR A 56 -3.91 1.53 -9.97
CA THR A 56 -5.34 1.29 -9.78
C THR A 56 -5.56 0.63 -8.42
N ILE A 57 -6.80 0.68 -7.93
CA ILE A 57 -7.16 -0.04 -6.70
C ILE A 57 -6.94 -1.54 -6.91
N ASP A 58 -7.24 -2.04 -8.09
CA ASP A 58 -7.04 -3.45 -8.41
C ASP A 58 -5.58 -3.85 -8.25
N GLU A 59 -4.66 -3.04 -8.76
CA GLU A 59 -3.23 -3.27 -8.60
C GLU A 59 -2.80 -3.23 -7.14
N LEU A 60 -3.39 -2.30 -6.36
CA LEU A 60 -3.09 -2.17 -4.94
C LEU A 60 -3.55 -3.39 -4.15
N LEU A 61 -4.65 -4.00 -4.54
CA LEU A 61 -5.24 -5.13 -3.80
C LEU A 61 -4.82 -6.50 -4.31
N THR A 62 -4.15 -6.57 -5.45
CA THR A 62 -3.73 -7.85 -6.03
C THR A 62 -2.28 -8.15 -5.65
N PRO A 63 -2.01 -9.12 -4.76
CA PRO A 63 -0.65 -9.46 -4.38
C PRO A 63 0.16 -9.93 -5.58
N GLU A 64 1.45 -9.58 -5.60
CA GLU A 64 2.35 -10.09 -6.63
C GLU A 64 3.62 -10.64 -5.97
N GLU A 65 4.36 -11.44 -6.71
CA GLU A 65 5.55 -12.13 -6.21
C GLU A 65 6.85 -11.40 -6.53
N TRP A 66 6.78 -10.08 -6.68
CA TRP A 66 7.94 -9.28 -7.07
C TRP A 66 9.14 -9.47 -6.12
N GLU A 67 8.88 -9.48 -4.81
CA GLU A 67 9.95 -9.65 -3.82
C GLU A 67 10.66 -11.00 -3.98
N ARG A 68 9.88 -12.06 -4.20
CA ARG A 68 10.42 -13.40 -4.35
C ARG A 68 11.34 -13.49 -5.55
N ARG A 69 10.96 -12.86 -6.67
CA ARG A 69 11.76 -12.89 -7.90
C ARG A 69 13.01 -12.04 -7.82
N ASN A 70 13.09 -11.12 -6.89
CA ASN A 70 14.19 -10.16 -6.77
C ASN A 70 15.06 -10.37 -5.54
N GLN A 71 14.94 -11.50 -4.90
CA GLN A 71 15.82 -11.86 -3.78
C GLN A 71 17.09 -12.52 -4.25
#